data_3ee2bb46aa166273c24f9ad0408e7498
#
_entry.id   3ee2bb46aa166273c24f9ad0408e7498
#
_cell.length_a   1.000
_cell.length_b   1.000
_cell.length_c   1.000
_cell.angle_alpha   90.00
_cell.angle_beta   90.00
_cell.angle_gamma   90.00
#
_symmetry.space_group_name_H-M   'P 1'
#
loop_
_entity.id
_entity.type
_entity.pdbx_description
1 polymer ?
#
loop_
_entity_poly.entity_id
_entity_poly.type
_entity_poly.pdbx_seq_one_letter_code
_entity_poly.pdbx_strand_id
1 'polypeptide(L)'
;MNMNIQNLMREAQKMQKNLQKTQEELEKTNYEGVSSLINITLNGNKDVVSVKIKVDDSFEKEDLEMLEDMILVAFKDAAKKVDADKEKKLGKYGQGLAGLM
;
A
#
# COMPACT_ATOMS: atom_id res chain seq x y z
N MET A 1 30.98 13.79 28.79
CA MET A 1 30.01 13.52 27.82
C MET A 1 29.76 12.05 27.64
N ASN A 2 28.71 11.62 28.17
CA ASN A 2 28.47 10.18 28.22
C ASN A 2 27.45 9.80 27.19
N MET A 3 27.92 9.59 25.96
CA MET A 3 27.06 8.88 25.03
C MET A 3 27.01 7.46 25.52
N ASN A 4 25.92 7.15 26.15
CA ASN A 4 25.71 5.80 26.61
C ASN A 4 25.34 4.94 25.39
N ILE A 5 26.28 4.11 24.97
CA ILE A 5 26.12 3.21 23.82
C ILE A 5 24.92 2.30 24.03
N GLN A 6 24.67 1.87 25.26
CA GLN A 6 23.52 1.02 25.57
C GLN A 6 22.19 1.73 25.28
N ASN A 7 22.12 3.03 25.59
CA ASN A 7 20.91 3.80 25.29
C ASN A 7 20.70 3.95 23.79
N LEU A 8 21.78 4.18 23.04
CA LEU A 8 21.71 4.28 21.59
C LEU A 8 21.25 2.96 20.96
N MET A 9 21.80 1.85 21.46
CA MET A 9 21.40 0.53 20.98
C MET A 9 19.94 0.23 21.31
N ARG A 10 19.51 0.63 22.49
CA ARG A 10 18.10 0.44 22.90
C ARG A 10 17.15 1.23 22.02
N GLU A 11 17.51 2.47 21.71
CA GLU A 11 16.69 3.31 20.82
C GLU A 11 16.67 2.75 19.41
N ALA A 12 17.79 2.25 18.92
CA ALA A 12 17.86 1.63 17.60
C ALA A 12 17.00 0.38 17.53
N GLN A 13 17.03 -0.45 18.56
CA GLN A 13 16.18 -1.64 18.61
C GLN A 13 14.70 -1.30 18.67
N LYS A 14 14.37 -0.26 19.43
CA LYS A 14 12.99 0.22 19.54
C LYS A 14 12.48 0.73 18.20
N MET A 15 13.31 1.49 17.49
CA MET A 15 12.97 1.99 16.16
C MET A 15 12.76 0.84 15.19
N GLN A 16 13.63 -0.16 15.23
CA GLN A 16 13.53 -1.34 14.37
C GLN A 16 12.23 -2.11 14.63
N LYS A 17 11.88 -2.28 15.91
CA LYS A 17 10.62 -2.93 16.26
C LYS A 17 9.41 -2.15 15.75
N ASN A 18 9.45 -0.82 15.91
CA ASN A 18 8.36 0.03 15.46
C ASN A 18 8.22 -0.03 13.93
N LEU A 19 9.35 -0.02 13.23
CA LEU A 19 9.36 -0.13 11.78
C LEU A 19 8.75 -1.46 11.33
N GLN A 20 9.18 -2.56 11.94
CA GLN A 20 8.67 -3.89 11.63
C GLN A 20 7.18 -3.99 11.89
N LYS A 21 6.72 -3.47 13.02
CA LYS A 21 5.30 -3.45 13.37
C LYS A 21 4.48 -2.66 12.35
N THR A 22 4.99 -1.50 11.95
CA THR A 22 4.34 -0.66 10.95
C THR A 22 4.25 -1.38 9.61
N GLN A 23 5.32 -2.06 9.20
CA GLN A 23 5.32 -2.85 7.97
C GLN A 23 4.29 -3.98 8.01
N GLU A 24 4.20 -4.68 9.14
CA GLU A 24 3.20 -5.74 9.33
C GLU A 24 1.78 -5.20 9.26
N GLU A 25 1.54 -4.04 9.85
CA GLU A 25 0.24 -3.39 9.79
C GLU A 25 -0.13 -2.99 8.36
N LEU A 26 0.83 -2.47 7.61
CA LEU A 26 0.63 -2.10 6.21
C LEU A 26 0.28 -3.32 5.35
N GLU A 27 0.97 -4.44 5.57
CA GLU A 27 0.71 -5.68 4.83
C GLU A 27 -0.72 -6.18 5.03
N LYS A 28 -1.31 -5.91 6.20
CA LYS A 28 -2.66 -6.33 6.53
C LYS A 28 -3.72 -5.29 6.18
N THR A 29 -3.30 -4.10 5.81
CA THR A 29 -4.23 -3.03 5.47
C THR A 29 -4.70 -3.21 4.03
N ASN A 30 -6.00 -3.00 3.81
CA ASN A 30 -6.59 -3.10 2.49
C ASN A 30 -6.83 -1.70 1.93
N TYR A 31 -6.53 -1.56 0.64
CA TYR A 31 -6.67 -0.30 -0.09
C TYR A 31 -7.56 -0.54 -1.29
N GLU A 32 -8.63 0.22 -1.40
CA GLU A 32 -9.61 0.04 -2.46
C GLU A 32 -9.39 1.05 -3.57
N GLY A 33 -9.29 0.55 -4.80
CA GLY A 33 -9.28 1.36 -5.99
C GLY A 33 -10.57 1.18 -6.76
N VAL A 34 -11.09 2.24 -7.32
CA VAL A 34 -12.40 2.25 -7.96
C VAL A 34 -12.29 2.88 -9.34
N SER A 35 -12.97 2.29 -10.31
CA SER A 35 -13.17 2.86 -11.63
C SER A 35 -14.53 2.41 -12.15
N SER A 36 -15.53 3.29 -12.06
CA SER A 36 -16.88 3.03 -12.55
C SER A 36 -17.42 1.67 -12.09
N LEU A 37 -17.34 0.64 -12.94
CA LEU A 37 -17.89 -0.70 -12.65
C LEU A 37 -16.93 -1.62 -11.89
N ILE A 38 -15.74 -1.17 -11.59
CA ILE A 38 -14.68 -2.03 -11.05
C ILE A 38 -14.23 -1.53 -9.68
N ASN A 39 -14.15 -2.47 -8.72
CA ASN A 39 -13.50 -2.23 -7.43
C ASN A 39 -12.39 -3.26 -7.26
N ILE A 40 -11.16 -2.79 -7.04
CA ILE A 40 -10.01 -3.67 -6.77
C ILE A 40 -9.48 -3.34 -5.39
N THR A 41 -9.26 -4.37 -4.59
CA THR A 41 -8.66 -4.21 -3.26
C THR A 41 -7.27 -4.81 -3.27
N LEU A 42 -6.27 -4.02 -2.86
CA LEU A 42 -4.90 -4.47 -2.69
C LEU A 42 -4.53 -4.41 -1.21
N ASN A 43 -3.58 -5.22 -0.79
CA ASN A 43 -2.97 -5.02 0.52
C ASN A 43 -1.73 -4.14 0.40
N GLY A 44 -1.03 -3.93 1.51
CA GLY A 44 0.17 -3.08 1.53
C GLY A 44 1.34 -3.62 0.71
N ASN A 45 1.31 -4.87 0.32
CA ASN A 45 2.30 -5.48 -0.58
C ASN A 45 1.88 -5.38 -2.04
N LYS A 46 0.74 -4.73 -2.30
CA LYS A 46 0.13 -4.64 -3.63
C LYS A 46 -0.30 -6.00 -4.18
N ASP A 47 -0.55 -6.97 -3.29
CA ASP A 47 -1.21 -8.20 -3.69
C ASP A 47 -2.69 -7.94 -3.87
N VAL A 48 -3.28 -8.55 -4.88
CA VAL A 48 -4.72 -8.39 -5.14
C VAL A 48 -5.50 -9.25 -4.15
N VAL A 49 -6.26 -8.60 -3.29
CA VAL A 49 -7.11 -9.26 -2.31
C VAL A 49 -8.47 -9.61 -2.91
N SER A 50 -9.03 -8.68 -3.69
CA SER A 50 -10.32 -8.93 -4.35
C SER A 50 -10.47 -8.07 -5.58
N VAL A 51 -11.29 -8.56 -6.51
CA VAL A 51 -11.73 -7.81 -7.68
C VAL A 51 -13.23 -7.98 -7.77
N LYS A 52 -13.96 -6.86 -7.82
CA LYS A 52 -15.40 -6.87 -7.98
C LYS A 52 -15.77 -6.15 -9.25
N ILE A 53 -16.56 -6.80 -10.08
CA ILE A 53 -17.05 -6.27 -11.33
C ILE A 53 -18.57 -6.12 -11.21
N LYS A 54 -19.05 -4.89 -11.34
CA LYS A 54 -20.47 -4.56 -11.16
C LYS A 54 -21.10 -4.29 -12.51
N VAL A 55 -21.50 -5.34 -13.19
CA VAL A 55 -22.21 -5.22 -14.47
C VAL A 55 -23.63 -5.71 -14.31
N ASP A 56 -24.53 -5.16 -15.12
CA ASP A 56 -25.93 -5.57 -15.17
C ASP A 56 -26.25 -6.17 -16.53
N ASP A 57 -27.55 -6.43 -16.77
CA ASP A 57 -28.02 -7.06 -18.02
C ASP A 57 -27.79 -6.20 -19.26
N SER A 58 -27.50 -4.91 -19.07
CA SER A 58 -27.22 -4.03 -20.21
C SER A 58 -25.79 -4.15 -20.73
N PHE A 59 -24.91 -4.86 -19.97
CA PHE A 59 -23.53 -5.07 -20.38
C PHE A 59 -23.47 -5.98 -21.62
N GLU A 60 -22.76 -5.53 -22.63
CA GLU A 60 -22.62 -6.25 -23.87
C GLU A 60 -21.18 -6.64 -24.16
N LYS A 61 -20.98 -7.55 -25.09
CA LYS A 61 -19.65 -8.03 -25.48
C LYS A 61 -18.75 -6.88 -25.94
N GLU A 62 -19.33 -5.89 -26.61
CA GLU A 62 -18.59 -4.72 -27.08
C GLU A 62 -18.04 -3.87 -25.94
N ASP A 63 -18.57 -4.03 -24.73
CA ASP A 63 -18.13 -3.28 -23.55
C ASP A 63 -16.92 -3.88 -22.86
N LEU A 64 -16.44 -5.05 -23.32
CA LEU A 64 -15.30 -5.73 -22.69
C LEU A 64 -14.03 -4.90 -22.71
N GLU A 65 -13.74 -4.21 -23.82
CA GLU A 65 -12.54 -3.38 -23.92
C GLU A 65 -12.57 -2.23 -22.91
N MET A 66 -13.73 -1.61 -22.76
CA MET A 66 -13.93 -0.58 -21.76
C MET A 66 -13.70 -1.14 -20.35
N LEU A 67 -14.21 -2.34 -20.09
CA LEU A 67 -14.05 -3.00 -18.80
C LEU A 67 -12.57 -3.28 -18.49
N GLU A 68 -11.81 -3.71 -19.47
CA GLU A 68 -10.37 -3.92 -19.33
C GLU A 68 -9.66 -2.64 -18.93
N ASP A 69 -9.99 -1.52 -19.55
CA ASP A 69 -9.43 -0.22 -19.23
C ASP A 69 -9.80 0.21 -17.81
N MET A 70 -11.05 -0.05 -17.40
CA MET A 70 -11.50 0.25 -16.03
C MET A 70 -10.71 -0.54 -14.98
N ILE A 71 -10.36 -1.79 -15.28
CA ILE A 71 -9.55 -2.62 -14.41
C ILE A 71 -8.18 -1.99 -14.20
N LEU A 72 -7.55 -1.52 -15.27
CA LEU A 72 -6.25 -0.86 -15.18
C LEU A 72 -6.31 0.41 -14.32
N VAL A 73 -7.36 1.22 -14.52
CA VAL A 73 -7.54 2.46 -13.77
C VAL A 73 -7.78 2.16 -12.29
N ALA A 74 -8.64 1.20 -11.99
CA ALA A 74 -8.93 0.83 -10.60
C ALA A 74 -7.68 0.28 -9.89
N PHE A 75 -6.89 -0.53 -10.58
CA PHE A 75 -5.64 -1.04 -10.02
C PHE A 75 -4.66 0.09 -9.71
N LYS A 76 -4.48 1.01 -10.64
CA LYS A 76 -3.60 2.16 -10.43
C LYS A 76 -4.05 3.03 -9.26
N ASP A 77 -5.37 3.21 -9.12
CA ASP A 77 -5.93 3.97 -8.01
C ASP A 77 -5.61 3.31 -6.68
N ALA A 78 -5.82 2.00 -6.58
CA ALA A 78 -5.48 1.25 -5.37
C ALA A 78 -3.98 1.30 -5.08
N ALA A 79 -3.14 1.12 -6.09
CA ALA A 79 -1.68 1.14 -5.94
C ALA A 79 -1.18 2.50 -5.45
N LYS A 80 -1.77 3.59 -5.94
CA LYS A 80 -1.42 4.94 -5.47
C LYS A 80 -1.75 5.12 -4.00
N LYS A 81 -2.88 4.56 -3.56
CA LYS A 81 -3.27 4.62 -2.15
C LYS A 81 -2.31 3.85 -1.26
N VAL A 82 -1.85 2.69 -1.72
CA VAL A 82 -0.83 1.91 -1.02
C VAL A 82 0.43 2.74 -0.86
N ASP A 83 0.93 3.32 -1.96
CA ASP A 83 2.17 4.09 -1.95
C ASP A 83 2.07 5.33 -1.07
N ALA A 84 0.94 6.03 -1.12
CA ALA A 84 0.72 7.22 -0.30
C ALA A 84 0.71 6.89 1.19
N ASP A 85 0.07 5.81 1.57
CA ASP A 85 -0.01 5.41 2.97
C ASP A 85 1.34 4.89 3.48
N LYS A 86 2.06 4.16 2.65
CA LYS A 86 3.42 3.72 2.98
C LYS A 86 4.33 4.90 3.23
N GLU A 87 4.29 5.89 2.37
CA GLU A 87 5.11 7.08 2.53
C GLU A 87 4.74 7.83 3.81
N LYS A 88 3.45 7.94 4.09
CA LYS A 88 2.97 8.59 5.30
C LYS A 88 3.45 7.89 6.55
N LYS A 89 3.38 6.56 6.59
CA LYS A 89 3.70 5.78 7.79
C LYS A 89 5.16 5.44 7.93
N LEU A 90 5.88 5.28 6.82
CA LEU A 90 7.28 4.89 6.79
C LEU A 90 8.23 6.02 6.44
N GLY A 91 7.70 7.16 5.99
CA GLY A 91 8.52 8.29 5.55
C GLY A 91 9.46 8.81 6.63
N LYS A 92 9.02 8.78 7.89
CA LYS A 92 9.85 9.21 9.01
C LYS A 92 11.06 8.30 9.22
N TYR A 93 10.98 7.05 8.76
CA TYR A 93 12.10 6.11 8.79
C TYR A 93 12.94 6.18 7.52
N GLY A 94 12.31 6.63 6.43
CA GLY A 94 12.92 6.62 5.10
C GLY A 94 14.15 7.51 4.98
N GLN A 95 14.16 8.64 5.68
CA GLN A 95 15.30 9.54 5.64
C GLN A 95 16.54 8.89 6.24
N GLY A 96 16.38 8.14 7.34
CA GLY A 96 17.47 7.39 7.91
C GLY A 96 17.94 6.27 7.01
N LEU A 97 17.00 5.57 6.36
CA LEU A 97 17.33 4.50 5.44
C LEU A 97 18.00 5.00 4.16
N ALA A 98 17.55 6.15 3.65
CA ALA A 98 18.14 6.76 2.48
C ALA A 98 19.60 7.16 2.73
N GLY A 99 19.92 7.57 3.95
CA GLY A 99 21.28 7.91 4.33
C GLY A 99 22.21 6.69 4.39
N LEU A 100 21.65 5.49 4.45
CA LEU A 100 22.42 4.24 4.51
C LEU A 100 22.61 3.61 3.12
N MET A 101 21.86 4.08 2.16
CA MET A 101 21.98 3.65 0.79
C MET A 101 22.74 4.66 -0.03
#